data_3c6398a78b6e3a17c8fca5a822ffe097
#
_entry.id   3c6398a78b6e3a17c8fca5a822ffe097
#
_cell.length_a   1.000
_cell.length_b   1.000
_cell.length_c   1.000
_cell.angle_alpha   90.00
_cell.angle_beta   90.00
_cell.angle_gamma   90.00
#
_symmetry.space_group_name_H-M   'P 1'
#
loop_
_entity.id
_entity.type
_entity.pdbx_description
1 polymer ?
#
loop_
_entity_poly.entity_id
_entity_poly.type
_entity_poly.pdbx_seq_one_letter_code
_entity_poly.pdbx_strand_id
1 'polypeptide(L)'
;MEIVHIAAECYPVAKAGGLGDVVGALPKYQSELGHYVKVVMPMYRTKFLYENQWELVHEGGQHIGPTYFHYSVIKEKTNKLGFDLYLVDINGLLDREKIYGYDDDTERFLSFQVAVCDWLNKWEHSPDVIHCHDHHTGLIPFMFKYCFEFRQKLAEVPTVFTVHNAQYQGWIGWDKYYYLPAFDSWKWGMLDWEKTINPMASAVKCAWKVTTVSNSYMDELKGEANGLENLFQYEQGKSSGILNGIDTDVWDPLTDSMIVKNYDKELVEKGKRKNKIELAGQFGLDPEKPLISFVGRLVGEKAADLLPDAISQSIYQHHGHANFLVLGSGDPALEDKLDQMKHQFKGYFNSYIGYSEPLSHQIYAGSDFLLMPSRVEPCGLNQMYALRYGTVPMVRNIGGLKDTVTDMGDWQGFGIRFDQPSVWDITYSVGRAIDLYNNKPDLYTWMRSHMMTIDHSWDSSAQQYIDLYKSLK
;
A
#
# COMPACT_ATOMS: atom_id res chain seq x y z
N MET A 1 9.42 21.23 -10.65
CA MET A 1 8.45 21.54 -9.60
C MET A 1 9.04 21.15 -8.27
N GLU A 2 8.72 21.90 -7.24
CA GLU A 2 8.97 21.52 -5.85
C GLU A 2 7.75 20.81 -5.28
N ILE A 3 7.89 19.54 -4.94
CA ILE A 3 6.82 18.65 -4.49
C ILE A 3 7.10 18.23 -3.05
N VAL A 4 6.13 18.37 -2.17
CA VAL A 4 6.26 17.96 -0.76
C VAL A 4 5.21 16.89 -0.45
N HIS A 5 5.65 15.67 -0.21
CA HIS A 5 4.82 14.60 0.33
C HIS A 5 4.76 14.67 1.84
N ILE A 6 3.58 14.58 2.42
CA ILE A 6 3.37 14.54 3.86
C ILE A 6 2.63 13.25 4.19
N ALA A 7 3.23 12.40 5.04
CA ALA A 7 2.71 11.08 5.35
C ALA A 7 3.08 10.63 6.76
N ALA A 8 2.32 9.68 7.28
CA ALA A 8 2.64 9.01 8.55
C ALA A 8 3.68 7.89 8.40
N GLU A 9 3.88 7.39 7.18
CA GLU A 9 4.79 6.30 6.87
C GLU A 9 5.66 6.61 5.66
N CYS A 10 6.89 6.08 5.64
CA CYS A 10 7.80 6.08 4.48
C CYS A 10 8.81 4.94 4.66
N TYR A 11 8.82 3.96 3.76
CA TYR A 11 9.83 2.90 3.78
C TYR A 11 11.18 3.44 3.29
N PRO A 12 12.33 3.08 3.88
CA PRO A 12 12.54 2.15 4.99
C PRO A 12 12.52 2.79 6.39
N VAL A 13 12.08 4.03 6.52
CA VAL A 13 12.12 4.80 7.77
C VAL A 13 11.16 4.24 8.81
N ALA A 14 9.89 4.11 8.43
CA ALA A 14 8.84 3.49 9.23
C ALA A 14 7.71 3.01 8.31
N LYS A 15 7.26 1.78 8.50
CA LYS A 15 6.23 1.15 7.68
C LYS A 15 5.32 0.26 8.52
N ALA A 16 4.01 0.40 8.32
CA ALA A 16 2.98 -0.51 8.84
C ALA A 16 2.17 -1.13 7.69
N GLY A 17 2.03 -0.44 6.56
CA GLY A 17 1.22 -0.88 5.43
C GLY A 17 1.73 -0.40 4.07
N GLY A 18 0.87 -0.52 3.05
CA GLY A 18 1.19 -0.12 1.67
C GLY A 18 1.45 1.38 1.49
N LEU A 19 0.96 2.22 2.41
CA LEU A 19 1.28 3.65 2.43
C LEU A 19 2.80 3.88 2.49
N GLY A 20 3.50 3.15 3.37
CA GLY A 20 4.95 3.24 3.50
C GLY A 20 5.69 2.90 2.21
N ASP A 21 5.23 1.88 1.47
CA ASP A 21 5.82 1.49 0.19
C ASP A 21 5.66 2.60 -0.86
N VAL A 22 4.48 3.20 -0.95
CA VAL A 22 4.21 4.28 -1.91
C VAL A 22 5.08 5.50 -1.62
N VAL A 23 5.11 5.96 -0.36
CA VAL A 23 5.87 7.16 0.03
C VAL A 23 7.38 6.90 0.03
N GLY A 24 7.80 5.63 0.14
CA GLY A 24 9.21 5.25 -0.03
C GLY A 24 9.66 5.18 -1.49
N ALA A 25 8.74 5.01 -2.43
CA ALA A 25 9.07 4.81 -3.85
C ALA A 25 8.69 6.01 -4.74
N LEU A 26 7.44 6.45 -4.74
CA LEU A 26 6.95 7.52 -5.64
C LEU A 26 7.83 8.78 -5.63
N PRO A 27 8.28 9.32 -4.47
CA PRO A 27 9.15 10.51 -4.43
C PRO A 27 10.49 10.30 -5.14
N LYS A 28 11.09 9.11 -5.04
CA LYS A 28 12.34 8.75 -5.73
C LYS A 28 12.16 8.85 -7.24
N TYR A 29 11.12 8.22 -7.80
CA TYR A 29 10.87 8.24 -9.24
C TYR A 29 10.47 9.62 -9.76
N GLN A 30 9.78 10.42 -8.95
CA GLN A 30 9.51 11.82 -9.29
C GLN A 30 10.80 12.67 -9.32
N SER A 31 11.77 12.39 -8.44
CA SER A 31 13.09 13.01 -8.47
C SER A 31 13.87 12.62 -9.71
N GLU A 32 13.81 11.36 -10.12
CA GLU A 32 14.44 10.86 -11.35
C GLU A 32 13.84 11.50 -12.62
N LEU A 33 12.57 11.92 -12.57
CA LEU A 33 11.91 12.71 -13.61
C LEU A 33 12.32 14.20 -13.59
N GLY A 34 13.29 14.60 -12.75
CA GLY A 34 13.84 15.96 -12.69
C GLY A 34 13.05 16.92 -11.81
N HIS A 35 12.29 16.44 -10.85
CA HIS A 35 11.57 17.26 -9.87
C HIS A 35 12.32 17.34 -8.54
N TYR A 36 12.10 18.41 -7.79
CA TYR A 36 12.67 18.59 -6.45
C TYR A 36 11.67 18.07 -5.42
N VAL A 37 11.94 16.91 -4.86
CA VAL A 37 10.96 16.18 -4.05
C VAL A 37 11.40 16.07 -2.61
N LYS A 38 10.48 16.37 -1.71
CA LYS A 38 10.64 16.27 -0.25
C LYS A 38 9.59 15.35 0.33
N VAL A 39 9.98 14.60 1.36
CA VAL A 39 9.07 13.82 2.21
C VAL A 39 9.16 14.33 3.63
N VAL A 40 8.01 14.58 4.24
CA VAL A 40 7.87 15.04 5.63
C VAL A 40 7.03 14.02 6.39
N MET A 41 7.57 13.48 7.49
CA MET A 41 6.90 12.49 8.31
C MET A 41 7.25 12.66 9.79
N PRO A 42 6.49 12.05 10.73
CA PRO A 42 6.85 12.03 12.14
C PRO A 42 8.18 11.31 12.41
N MET A 43 8.91 11.79 13.41
CA MET A 43 10.15 11.17 13.87
C MET A 43 9.86 10.06 14.88
N TYR A 44 9.65 8.84 14.40
CA TYR A 44 9.50 7.68 15.27
C TYR A 44 10.86 7.15 15.70
N ARG A 45 10.93 6.47 16.85
CA ARG A 45 12.15 5.84 17.39
C ARG A 45 12.43 4.49 16.72
N THR A 46 12.62 4.51 15.39
CA THR A 46 12.94 3.34 14.58
C THR A 46 14.44 3.15 14.42
N LYS A 47 14.83 1.95 14.02
CA LYS A 47 16.22 1.60 13.70
C LYS A 47 16.85 2.58 12.68
N PHE A 48 16.08 2.99 11.65
CA PHE A 48 16.53 3.93 10.65
C PHE A 48 16.99 5.27 11.26
N LEU A 49 16.27 5.79 12.25
CA LEU A 49 16.66 7.04 12.92
C LEU A 49 18.08 6.96 13.50
N TYR A 50 18.43 5.85 14.16
CA TYR A 50 19.71 5.68 14.84
C TYR A 50 20.86 5.31 13.92
N GLU A 51 20.57 4.75 12.75
CA GLU A 51 21.60 4.33 11.77
C GLU A 51 21.96 5.42 10.75
N ASN A 52 21.33 6.59 10.83
CA ASN A 52 21.54 7.67 9.85
C ASN A 52 21.99 8.97 10.53
N GLN A 53 22.44 9.90 9.68
CA GLN A 53 22.92 11.22 10.13
C GLN A 53 21.89 12.30 9.81
N TRP A 54 21.70 13.20 10.75
CA TRP A 54 20.65 14.20 10.72
C TRP A 54 21.22 15.61 10.89
N GLU A 55 20.53 16.57 10.30
CA GLU A 55 20.78 18.01 10.46
C GLU A 55 19.51 18.67 10.97
N LEU A 56 19.64 19.47 12.03
CA LEU A 56 18.54 20.30 12.52
C LEU A 56 18.34 21.44 11.52
N VAL A 57 17.15 21.54 10.94
CA VAL A 57 16.83 22.57 9.94
C VAL A 57 15.82 23.59 10.42
N HIS A 58 15.02 23.26 11.43
CA HIS A 58 14.04 24.18 11.99
C HIS A 58 13.64 23.78 13.42
N GLU A 59 13.31 24.80 14.22
CA GLU A 59 12.65 24.66 15.52
C GLU A 59 11.47 25.63 15.59
N GLY A 60 10.40 25.20 16.21
CA GLY A 60 9.20 26.01 16.37
C GLY A 60 8.36 25.55 17.58
N GLY A 61 7.30 26.27 17.80
CA GLY A 61 6.33 25.94 18.86
C GLY A 61 4.93 26.33 18.43
N GLN A 62 3.98 25.48 18.81
CA GLN A 62 2.56 25.63 18.46
C GLN A 62 1.67 25.13 19.61
N HIS A 63 0.39 25.24 19.42
CA HIS A 63 -0.62 24.77 20.37
C HIS A 63 -1.58 23.80 19.73
N ILE A 64 -2.00 22.80 20.52
CA ILE A 64 -3.26 22.08 20.30
C ILE A 64 -4.16 22.37 21.52
N GLY A 65 -5.22 23.14 21.29
CA GLY A 65 -6.02 23.67 22.40
C GLY A 65 -5.16 24.48 23.38
N PRO A 66 -5.27 24.20 24.69
CA PRO A 66 -4.50 24.91 25.71
C PRO A 66 -3.04 24.39 25.83
N THR A 67 -2.70 23.30 25.19
CA THR A 67 -1.40 22.66 25.35
C THR A 67 -0.39 23.20 24.33
N TYR A 68 0.63 23.88 24.85
CA TYR A 68 1.80 24.26 24.04
C TYR A 68 2.71 23.06 23.82
N PHE A 69 3.22 22.92 22.60
CA PHE A 69 4.26 21.96 22.28
C PHE A 69 5.38 22.62 21.48
N HIS A 70 6.59 22.18 21.73
CA HIS A 70 7.76 22.51 20.94
C HIS A 70 7.99 21.41 19.89
N TYR A 71 8.41 21.79 18.69
CA TYR A 71 8.78 20.83 17.65
C TYR A 71 10.09 21.18 17.00
N SER A 72 10.80 20.20 16.50
CA SER A 72 11.97 20.37 15.64
C SER A 72 11.81 19.59 14.35
N VAL A 73 12.45 20.06 13.29
CA VAL A 73 12.53 19.40 12.00
C VAL A 73 13.97 19.09 11.70
N ILE A 74 14.24 17.82 11.45
CA ILE A 74 15.57 17.34 11.07
C ILE A 74 15.56 16.80 9.65
N LYS A 75 16.66 16.99 8.91
CA LYS A 75 16.85 16.48 7.55
C LYS A 75 17.88 15.36 7.53
N GLU A 76 17.61 14.31 6.74
CA GLU A 76 18.59 13.26 6.45
C GLU A 76 19.71 13.81 5.55
N LYS A 77 20.98 13.57 5.93
CA LYS A 77 22.14 14.23 5.31
C LYS A 77 22.62 13.61 4.02
N THR A 78 22.39 12.33 3.80
CA THR A 78 23.05 11.59 2.72
C THR A 78 22.25 11.56 1.42
N ASN A 79 20.97 11.91 1.47
CA ASN A 79 20.02 11.82 0.36
C ASN A 79 19.96 10.42 -0.29
N LYS A 80 20.26 9.38 0.48
CA LYS A 80 20.35 7.99 -0.02
C LYS A 80 19.02 7.40 -0.48
N LEU A 81 17.89 8.03 -0.13
CA LEU A 81 16.55 7.60 -0.57
C LEU A 81 16.18 8.15 -1.95
N GLY A 82 17.01 9.04 -2.54
CA GLY A 82 16.74 9.67 -3.83
C GLY A 82 15.81 10.89 -3.75
N PHE A 83 15.44 11.32 -2.53
CA PHE A 83 14.66 12.52 -2.23
C PHE A 83 15.07 13.09 -0.87
N ASP A 84 14.73 14.35 -0.61
CA ASP A 84 14.99 14.98 0.68
C ASP A 84 13.99 14.46 1.73
N LEU A 85 14.49 13.81 2.79
CA LEU A 85 13.68 13.32 3.91
C LEU A 85 13.78 14.26 5.10
N TYR A 86 12.61 14.68 5.61
CA TYR A 86 12.47 15.50 6.82
C TYR A 86 11.63 14.76 7.87
N LEU A 87 12.13 14.74 9.10
CA LEU A 87 11.41 14.18 10.23
C LEU A 87 11.03 15.30 11.21
N VAL A 88 9.76 15.25 11.65
CA VAL A 88 9.23 16.19 12.66
C VAL A 88 9.23 15.49 14.02
N ASP A 89 9.97 16.07 14.97
CA ASP A 89 9.99 15.60 16.36
C ASP A 89 9.11 16.48 17.24
N ILE A 90 8.25 15.83 18.03
CA ILE A 90 7.48 16.46 19.12
C ILE A 90 7.63 15.55 20.32
N ASN A 91 8.44 15.98 21.28
CA ASN A 91 8.74 15.19 22.45
C ASN A 91 7.48 14.81 23.23
N GLY A 92 7.37 13.54 23.61
CA GLY A 92 6.23 12.98 24.32
C GLY A 92 5.04 12.61 23.41
N LEU A 93 5.04 13.00 22.13
CA LEU A 93 3.97 12.68 21.16
C LEU A 93 4.47 11.82 20.01
N LEU A 94 5.49 12.25 19.28
CA LEU A 94 5.95 11.53 18.06
C LEU A 94 7.13 10.59 18.33
N ASP A 95 7.84 10.77 19.41
CA ASP A 95 9.01 9.98 19.83
C ASP A 95 8.63 8.58 20.37
N ARG A 96 7.84 7.84 19.59
CA ARG A 96 7.32 6.52 19.92
C ARG A 96 7.91 5.45 18.99
N GLU A 97 7.93 4.19 19.45
CA GLU A 97 8.44 3.06 18.68
C GLU A 97 7.44 2.59 17.62
N LYS A 98 6.16 2.58 17.97
CA LYS A 98 5.09 2.21 17.03
C LYS A 98 4.55 3.43 16.31
N ILE A 99 4.14 3.23 15.06
CA ILE A 99 3.51 4.27 14.25
C ILE A 99 2.11 4.60 14.78
N TYR A 100 1.31 3.58 15.04
CA TYR A 100 -0.11 3.68 15.42
C TYR A 100 -0.43 2.89 16.68
N GLY A 101 -1.65 3.12 17.20
CA GLY A 101 -2.25 2.32 18.26
C GLY A 101 -1.99 2.84 19.66
N TYR A 102 -1.80 4.14 19.81
CA TYR A 102 -1.76 4.83 21.10
C TYR A 102 -3.08 5.56 21.37
N ASP A 103 -3.47 5.67 22.61
CA ASP A 103 -4.70 6.35 23.04
C ASP A 103 -4.71 7.85 22.65
N ASP A 104 -3.53 8.43 22.50
CA ASP A 104 -3.30 9.82 22.10
C ASP A 104 -2.98 10.01 20.61
N ASP A 105 -3.34 9.06 19.74
CA ASP A 105 -3.09 9.18 18.30
C ASP A 105 -3.74 10.42 17.68
N THR A 106 -4.89 10.87 18.20
CA THR A 106 -5.51 12.13 17.76
C THR A 106 -4.59 13.31 18.01
N GLU A 107 -4.08 13.46 19.21
CA GLU A 107 -3.17 14.53 19.63
C GLU A 107 -1.84 14.46 18.87
N ARG A 108 -1.31 13.26 18.70
CA ARG A 108 -0.07 12.99 17.98
C ARG A 108 -0.13 13.48 16.53
N PHE A 109 -1.10 13.01 15.77
CA PHE A 109 -1.21 13.34 14.34
C PHE A 109 -1.76 14.74 14.09
N LEU A 110 -2.56 15.29 14.99
CA LEU A 110 -2.98 16.69 14.89
C LEU A 110 -1.81 17.63 15.14
N SER A 111 -1.01 17.40 16.19
CA SER A 111 0.19 18.18 16.47
C SER A 111 1.19 18.10 15.32
N PHE A 112 1.38 16.93 14.71
CA PHE A 112 2.19 16.76 13.52
C PHE A 112 1.74 17.65 12.37
N GLN A 113 0.44 17.64 12.06
CA GLN A 113 -0.13 18.45 10.99
C GLN A 113 0.02 19.96 11.25
N VAL A 114 -0.22 20.40 12.48
CA VAL A 114 -0.06 21.80 12.88
C VAL A 114 1.42 22.23 12.77
N ALA A 115 2.35 21.40 13.24
CA ALA A 115 3.79 21.67 13.14
C ALA A 115 4.25 21.77 11.67
N VAL A 116 3.76 20.89 10.81
CA VAL A 116 4.07 20.93 9.36
C VAL A 116 3.53 22.20 8.73
N CYS A 117 2.27 22.58 9.02
CA CYS A 117 1.68 23.82 8.51
C CYS A 117 2.48 25.06 8.98
N ASP A 118 2.85 25.11 10.26
CA ASP A 118 3.64 26.19 10.82
C ASP A 118 5.04 26.30 10.15
N TRP A 119 5.71 25.17 9.97
CA TRP A 119 7.00 25.14 9.30
C TRP A 119 6.91 25.60 7.83
N LEU A 120 5.96 25.07 7.05
CA LEU A 120 5.73 25.47 5.66
C LEU A 120 5.35 26.96 5.55
N ASN A 121 4.60 27.49 6.50
CA ASN A 121 4.23 28.90 6.56
C ASN A 121 5.45 29.84 6.74
N LYS A 122 6.56 29.33 7.27
CA LYS A 122 7.82 30.06 7.48
C LYS A 122 8.81 29.95 6.31
N TRP A 123 8.53 29.11 5.30
CA TRP A 123 9.40 29.02 4.13
C TRP A 123 9.39 30.35 3.35
N GLU A 124 10.49 30.69 2.73
CA GLU A 124 10.58 31.90 1.90
C GLU A 124 9.65 31.81 0.69
N HIS A 125 9.64 30.67 0.01
CA HIS A 125 8.78 30.37 -1.13
C HIS A 125 7.89 29.17 -0.81
N SER A 126 6.63 29.25 -1.26
CA SER A 126 5.71 28.11 -1.16
C SER A 126 6.06 27.03 -2.19
N PRO A 127 5.92 25.75 -1.84
CA PRO A 127 6.14 24.67 -2.81
C PRO A 127 5.09 24.70 -3.93
N ASP A 128 5.41 24.08 -5.05
CA ASP A 128 4.49 23.98 -6.20
C ASP A 128 3.25 23.12 -5.89
N VAL A 129 3.43 22.07 -5.07
CA VAL A 129 2.36 21.16 -4.69
C VAL A 129 2.65 20.51 -3.32
N ILE A 130 1.60 20.36 -2.52
CA ILE A 130 1.59 19.53 -1.31
C ILE A 130 0.76 18.28 -1.57
N HIS A 131 1.35 17.11 -1.35
CA HIS A 131 0.69 15.84 -1.50
C HIS A 131 0.51 15.16 -0.13
N CYS A 132 -0.72 15.16 0.37
CA CYS A 132 -1.10 14.56 1.65
C CYS A 132 -1.56 13.13 1.48
N HIS A 133 -1.18 12.24 2.40
CA HIS A 133 -1.49 10.82 2.35
C HIS A 133 -2.26 10.37 3.58
N ASP A 134 -3.46 9.83 3.38
CA ASP A 134 -4.39 9.31 4.38
C ASP A 134 -4.77 10.32 5.49
N HIS A 135 -5.65 9.90 6.38
CA HIS A 135 -6.27 10.76 7.39
C HIS A 135 -5.30 11.45 8.34
N HIS A 136 -4.11 10.88 8.55
CA HIS A 136 -3.06 11.45 9.41
C HIS A 136 -2.55 12.81 8.92
N THR A 137 -2.83 13.16 7.67
CA THR A 137 -2.48 14.42 7.01
C THR A 137 -3.70 15.14 6.45
N GLY A 138 -4.89 14.60 6.72
CA GLY A 138 -6.15 15.00 6.06
C GLY A 138 -6.66 16.38 6.45
N LEU A 139 -6.22 16.95 7.57
CA LEU A 139 -6.62 18.29 7.99
C LEU A 139 -5.74 19.41 7.41
N ILE A 140 -4.61 19.10 6.80
CA ILE A 140 -3.71 20.07 6.20
C ILE A 140 -4.39 20.91 5.10
N PRO A 141 -5.14 20.32 4.13
CA PRO A 141 -5.84 21.13 3.13
C PRO A 141 -6.87 22.10 3.73
N PHE A 142 -7.55 21.70 4.81
CA PHE A 142 -8.46 22.59 5.55
C PHE A 142 -7.69 23.72 6.23
N MET A 143 -6.61 23.41 6.94
CA MET A 143 -5.80 24.41 7.65
C MET A 143 -5.22 25.44 6.70
N PHE A 144 -4.74 25.02 5.54
CA PHE A 144 -4.25 25.93 4.50
C PHE A 144 -5.31 26.93 4.06
N LYS A 145 -6.55 26.46 3.83
CA LYS A 145 -7.61 27.30 3.28
C LYS A 145 -8.31 28.18 4.31
N TYR A 146 -8.48 27.71 5.55
CA TYR A 146 -9.45 28.30 6.45
C TYR A 146 -8.87 28.73 7.81
N CYS A 147 -7.73 28.22 8.24
CA CYS A 147 -7.10 28.67 9.49
C CYS A 147 -6.42 30.02 9.31
N PHE A 148 -6.75 30.98 10.20
CA PHE A 148 -6.29 32.38 10.09
C PHE A 148 -4.76 32.50 10.04
N GLU A 149 -4.06 31.63 10.76
CA GLU A 149 -2.61 31.64 10.84
C GLU A 149 -1.93 31.27 9.53
N PHE A 150 -2.51 30.35 8.74
CA PHE A 150 -1.88 29.75 7.57
C PHE A 150 -2.43 30.23 6.24
N ARG A 151 -3.71 30.62 6.19
CA ARG A 151 -4.42 30.89 4.93
C ARG A 151 -3.83 32.06 4.12
N GLN A 152 -3.21 33.03 4.77
CA GLN A 152 -2.67 34.19 4.07
C GLN A 152 -1.56 33.80 3.08
N LYS A 153 -0.77 32.78 3.39
CA LYS A 153 0.33 32.32 2.57
C LYS A 153 0.05 31.02 1.84
N LEU A 154 -0.66 30.10 2.48
CA LEU A 154 -0.78 28.73 2.02
C LEU A 154 -2.11 28.40 1.31
N ALA A 155 -3.12 29.29 1.34
CA ALA A 155 -4.44 29.01 0.76
C ALA A 155 -4.42 28.67 -0.73
N GLU A 156 -3.49 29.29 -1.48
CA GLU A 156 -3.35 29.08 -2.93
C GLU A 156 -2.34 27.99 -3.31
N VAL A 157 -1.71 27.35 -2.33
CA VAL A 157 -0.83 26.22 -2.59
C VAL A 157 -1.67 25.00 -2.97
N PRO A 158 -1.48 24.43 -4.17
CA PRO A 158 -2.23 23.26 -4.61
C PRO A 158 -2.00 22.07 -3.67
N THR A 159 -3.10 21.43 -3.25
CA THR A 159 -3.05 20.23 -2.41
C THR A 159 -3.65 19.05 -3.16
N VAL A 160 -2.94 17.93 -3.15
CA VAL A 160 -3.42 16.62 -3.59
C VAL A 160 -3.58 15.73 -2.36
N PHE A 161 -4.64 14.97 -2.30
CA PHE A 161 -4.90 14.04 -1.21
C PHE A 161 -5.07 12.63 -1.75
N THR A 162 -4.25 11.68 -1.30
CA THR A 162 -4.38 10.27 -1.67
C THR A 162 -5.01 9.46 -0.53
N VAL A 163 -6.09 8.75 -0.87
CA VAL A 163 -6.73 7.74 -0.02
C VAL A 163 -6.11 6.39 -0.33
N HIS A 164 -5.34 5.84 0.61
CA HIS A 164 -4.78 4.50 0.50
C HIS A 164 -5.74 3.44 1.01
N ASN A 165 -6.47 3.73 2.09
CA ASN A 165 -7.51 2.86 2.62
C ASN A 165 -8.60 3.69 3.34
N ALA A 166 -9.80 3.71 2.79
CA ALA A 166 -10.94 4.47 3.34
C ALA A 166 -11.55 3.86 4.61
N GLN A 167 -11.09 2.71 5.08
CA GLN A 167 -11.53 2.13 6.35
C GLN A 167 -11.04 2.94 7.55
N TYR A 168 -9.92 3.66 7.42
CA TYR A 168 -9.30 4.42 8.48
C TYR A 168 -9.43 5.92 8.18
N GLN A 169 -10.32 6.61 8.88
CA GLN A 169 -10.72 7.99 8.57
C GLN A 169 -10.28 9.01 9.61
N GLY A 170 -9.86 8.55 10.80
CA GLY A 170 -9.31 9.39 11.85
C GLY A 170 -10.34 10.22 12.60
N TRP A 171 -11.55 9.71 12.82
CA TRP A 171 -12.64 10.41 13.50
C TRP A 171 -12.22 11.07 14.80
N ILE A 172 -12.61 12.35 14.98
CA ILE A 172 -12.37 13.16 16.17
C ILE A 172 -13.71 13.69 16.67
N GLY A 173 -13.97 13.55 17.96
CA GLY A 173 -15.18 14.14 18.58
C GLY A 173 -15.16 15.66 18.48
N TRP A 174 -16.34 16.27 18.30
CA TRP A 174 -16.48 17.73 18.28
C TRP A 174 -16.11 18.39 19.62
N ASP A 175 -16.04 17.63 20.72
CA ASP A 175 -15.50 18.07 22.00
C ASP A 175 -14.01 18.47 21.93
N LYS A 176 -13.28 17.99 20.91
CA LYS A 176 -11.88 18.34 20.63
C LYS A 176 -11.67 19.39 19.55
N TYR A 177 -12.74 20.07 19.06
CA TYR A 177 -12.62 21.05 17.98
C TYR A 177 -11.62 22.17 18.29
N TYR A 178 -11.48 22.52 19.56
CA TYR A 178 -10.59 23.57 20.04
C TYR A 178 -9.08 23.20 19.95
N TYR A 179 -8.76 21.96 19.59
CA TYR A 179 -7.40 21.57 19.27
C TYR A 179 -6.93 22.12 17.91
N LEU A 180 -7.86 22.43 17.02
CA LEU A 180 -7.55 23.05 15.73
C LEU A 180 -7.12 24.50 15.90
N PRO A 181 -6.19 25.00 15.08
CA PRO A 181 -5.93 26.43 14.97
C PRO A 181 -7.19 27.19 14.61
N ALA A 182 -7.31 28.44 15.08
CA ALA A 182 -8.50 29.26 14.89
C ALA A 182 -8.88 29.44 13.40
N PHE A 183 -10.14 29.27 13.09
CA PHE A 183 -10.70 29.36 11.73
C PHE A 183 -12.09 30.03 11.74
N ASP A 184 -12.58 30.40 10.55
CA ASP A 184 -13.94 30.95 10.40
C ASP A 184 -14.99 29.93 10.84
N SER A 185 -15.72 30.21 11.91
CA SER A 185 -16.65 29.27 12.54
C SER A 185 -17.70 28.67 11.60
N TRP A 186 -18.18 29.43 10.60
CA TRP A 186 -19.16 28.92 9.60
C TRP A 186 -18.54 27.91 8.62
N LYS A 187 -17.22 27.70 8.64
CA LYS A 187 -16.53 26.65 7.86
C LYS A 187 -16.51 25.28 8.53
N TRP A 188 -17.13 25.15 9.70
CA TRP A 188 -17.23 23.88 10.43
C TRP A 188 -17.71 22.71 9.56
N GLY A 189 -18.64 22.97 8.61
CA GLY A 189 -19.14 21.95 7.69
C GLY A 189 -18.05 21.34 6.76
N MET A 190 -16.88 21.97 6.63
CA MET A 190 -15.75 21.41 5.91
C MET A 190 -14.99 20.35 6.73
N LEU A 191 -15.16 20.35 8.04
CA LEU A 191 -14.60 19.38 8.97
C LEU A 191 -15.58 18.24 9.28
N ASP A 192 -16.88 18.57 9.32
CA ASP A 192 -17.92 17.65 9.75
C ASP A 192 -18.25 16.58 8.72
N TRP A 193 -18.35 15.37 9.22
CA TRP A 193 -18.99 14.25 8.52
C TRP A 193 -19.67 13.34 9.55
N GLU A 194 -20.99 13.14 9.38
CA GLU A 194 -21.80 12.33 10.30
C GLU A 194 -21.66 12.73 11.80
N LYS A 195 -21.65 14.04 12.06
CA LYS A 195 -21.55 14.64 13.41
C LYS A 195 -20.20 14.42 14.12
N THR A 196 -19.16 14.12 13.39
CA THR A 196 -17.77 14.06 13.88
C THR A 196 -16.88 14.94 13.02
N ILE A 197 -15.75 15.39 13.54
CA ILE A 197 -14.66 15.89 12.72
C ILE A 197 -14.04 14.67 12.06
N ASN A 198 -14.08 14.64 10.73
CA ASN A 198 -13.52 13.53 9.96
C ASN A 198 -12.38 14.05 9.07
N PRO A 199 -11.09 13.77 9.43
CA PRO A 199 -9.95 14.25 8.68
C PRO A 199 -9.94 13.80 7.21
N MET A 200 -10.32 12.56 6.90
CA MET A 200 -10.41 12.09 5.52
C MET A 200 -11.49 12.82 4.74
N ALA A 201 -12.68 12.96 5.30
CA ALA A 201 -13.77 13.72 4.67
C ALA A 201 -13.38 15.18 4.45
N SER A 202 -12.72 15.81 5.43
CA SER A 202 -12.22 17.17 5.32
C SER A 202 -11.21 17.31 4.18
N ALA A 203 -10.26 16.37 4.07
CA ALA A 203 -9.29 16.36 2.97
C ALA A 203 -9.98 16.23 1.61
N VAL A 204 -10.94 15.31 1.48
CA VAL A 204 -11.71 15.11 0.23
C VAL A 204 -12.47 16.39 -0.16
N LYS A 205 -13.02 17.12 0.81
CA LYS A 205 -13.70 18.41 0.54
C LYS A 205 -12.72 19.54 0.16
N CYS A 206 -11.57 19.63 0.83
CA CYS A 206 -10.70 20.80 0.79
C CYS A 206 -9.55 20.70 -0.21
N ALA A 207 -9.06 19.49 -0.54
CA ALA A 207 -7.98 19.32 -1.50
C ALA A 207 -8.41 19.73 -2.92
N TRP A 208 -7.43 20.16 -3.72
CA TRP A 208 -7.65 20.53 -5.11
C TRP A 208 -7.92 19.29 -5.98
N LYS A 209 -7.23 18.19 -5.70
CA LYS A 209 -7.45 16.87 -6.31
C LYS A 209 -7.42 15.79 -5.24
N VAL A 210 -8.22 14.76 -5.49
CA VAL A 210 -8.27 13.55 -4.67
C VAL A 210 -7.87 12.36 -5.53
N THR A 211 -6.97 11.55 -5.03
CA THR A 211 -6.59 10.32 -5.72
C THR A 211 -6.79 9.11 -4.81
N THR A 212 -6.89 7.96 -5.42
CA THR A 212 -6.70 6.68 -4.76
C THR A 212 -5.83 5.77 -5.63
N VAL A 213 -5.49 4.61 -5.12
CA VAL A 213 -4.42 3.76 -5.63
C VAL A 213 -4.85 2.77 -6.73
N SER A 214 -6.06 2.92 -7.25
CA SER A 214 -6.54 2.27 -8.48
C SER A 214 -7.84 2.89 -8.98
N ASN A 215 -8.16 2.73 -10.27
CA ASN A 215 -9.42 3.24 -10.83
C ASN A 215 -10.63 2.47 -10.29
N SER A 216 -10.53 1.14 -10.24
CA SER A 216 -11.62 0.31 -9.68
C SER A 216 -11.88 0.61 -8.22
N TYR A 217 -10.84 0.89 -7.41
CA TYR A 217 -11.03 1.28 -6.02
C TYR A 217 -11.71 2.65 -5.91
N MET A 218 -11.38 3.62 -6.76
CA MET A 218 -12.09 4.90 -6.81
C MET A 218 -13.58 4.71 -7.12
N ASP A 219 -13.92 3.80 -8.02
CA ASP A 219 -15.32 3.50 -8.33
C ASP A 219 -16.02 2.76 -7.17
N GLU A 220 -15.34 1.85 -6.51
CA GLU A 220 -15.84 1.15 -5.32
C GLU A 220 -16.15 2.12 -4.17
N LEU A 221 -15.32 3.13 -3.93
CA LEU A 221 -15.55 4.14 -2.89
C LEU A 221 -16.85 4.93 -3.06
N LYS A 222 -17.41 4.99 -4.25
CA LYS A 222 -18.73 5.59 -4.51
C LYS A 222 -19.90 4.71 -4.04
N GLY A 223 -19.65 3.43 -3.80
CA GLY A 223 -20.64 2.45 -3.33
C GLY A 223 -20.36 1.87 -1.95
N GLU A 224 -19.08 1.82 -1.55
CA GLU A 224 -18.62 1.28 -0.28
C GLU A 224 -17.37 2.02 0.20
N ALA A 225 -17.52 2.95 1.12
CA ALA A 225 -16.45 3.78 1.66
C ALA A 225 -16.61 4.08 3.16
N ASN A 226 -17.21 3.15 3.91
CA ASN A 226 -17.42 3.30 5.35
C ASN A 226 -18.10 4.63 5.73
N GLY A 227 -19.18 4.98 5.03
CA GLY A 227 -19.96 6.18 5.25
C GLY A 227 -19.56 7.41 4.40
N LEU A 228 -18.49 7.32 3.59
CA LEU A 228 -18.06 8.41 2.70
C LEU A 228 -18.57 8.29 1.26
N GLU A 229 -19.45 7.33 0.95
CA GLU A 229 -19.91 7.02 -0.41
C GLU A 229 -20.49 8.27 -1.11
N ASN A 230 -21.40 8.96 -0.46
CA ASN A 230 -22.02 10.17 -0.99
C ASN A 230 -21.02 11.31 -1.21
N LEU A 231 -19.98 11.40 -0.37
CA LEU A 231 -18.93 12.40 -0.52
C LEU A 231 -18.08 12.10 -1.77
N PHE A 232 -17.67 10.85 -1.99
CA PHE A 232 -16.93 10.48 -3.18
C PHE A 232 -17.76 10.63 -4.46
N GLN A 233 -19.08 10.37 -4.42
CA GLN A 233 -19.98 10.66 -5.54
C GLN A 233 -20.05 12.16 -5.83
N TYR A 234 -20.17 13.00 -4.81
CA TYR A 234 -20.25 14.45 -4.96
C TYR A 234 -18.94 15.05 -5.51
N GLU A 235 -17.80 14.60 -5.00
CA GLU A 235 -16.47 15.12 -5.35
C GLU A 235 -15.80 14.35 -6.53
N GLN A 236 -16.58 13.55 -7.28
CA GLN A 236 -16.04 12.73 -8.38
C GLN A 236 -15.33 13.55 -9.47
N GLY A 237 -15.72 14.81 -9.71
CA GLY A 237 -15.09 15.66 -10.72
C GLY A 237 -13.63 16.03 -10.46
N LYS A 238 -13.15 15.89 -9.21
CA LYS A 238 -11.75 16.11 -8.86
C LYS A 238 -11.04 14.83 -8.39
N SER A 239 -11.71 13.68 -8.50
CA SER A 239 -11.25 12.40 -7.97
C SER A 239 -10.83 11.45 -9.11
N SER A 240 -9.71 10.75 -8.94
CA SER A 240 -9.19 9.80 -9.92
C SER A 240 -8.40 8.67 -9.25
N GLY A 241 -8.28 7.52 -9.91
CA GLY A 241 -7.39 6.43 -9.48
C GLY A 241 -6.05 6.50 -10.23
N ILE A 242 -4.95 6.28 -9.52
CA ILE A 242 -3.61 6.09 -10.09
C ILE A 242 -3.02 4.85 -9.46
N LEU A 243 -2.75 3.81 -10.27
CA LEU A 243 -2.14 2.58 -9.78
C LEU A 243 -0.76 2.84 -9.18
N ASN A 244 -0.48 2.18 -8.05
CA ASN A 244 0.88 2.12 -7.54
C ASN A 244 1.76 1.30 -8.50
N GLY A 245 3.04 1.61 -8.53
CA GLY A 245 4.03 0.81 -9.22
C GLY A 245 4.75 -0.18 -8.30
N ILE A 246 5.67 -0.92 -8.89
CA ILE A 246 6.67 -1.72 -8.18
C ILE A 246 8.08 -1.24 -8.51
N ASP A 247 9.02 -1.45 -7.58
CA ASP A 247 10.43 -1.19 -7.82
C ASP A 247 11.02 -2.35 -8.65
N THR A 248 11.21 -2.11 -9.95
CA THR A 248 11.72 -3.10 -10.90
C THR A 248 13.22 -3.32 -10.81
N ASP A 249 13.96 -2.55 -10.02
CA ASP A 249 15.36 -2.83 -9.71
C ASP A 249 15.47 -3.90 -8.61
N VAL A 250 14.53 -3.88 -7.67
CA VAL A 250 14.45 -4.86 -6.57
C VAL A 250 13.72 -6.13 -7.03
N TRP A 251 12.59 -5.97 -7.73
CA TRP A 251 11.72 -7.07 -8.16
C TRP A 251 11.96 -7.39 -9.63
N ASP A 252 13.13 -7.98 -9.93
CA ASP A 252 13.49 -8.44 -11.28
C ASP A 252 14.09 -9.84 -11.24
N PRO A 253 13.41 -10.87 -11.77
CA PRO A 253 13.93 -12.24 -11.77
C PRO A 253 15.24 -12.39 -12.54
N LEU A 254 15.59 -11.45 -13.43
CA LEU A 254 16.86 -11.48 -14.15
C LEU A 254 18.07 -11.17 -13.24
N THR A 255 17.90 -10.30 -12.27
CA THR A 255 18.99 -9.77 -11.43
C THR A 255 18.84 -10.09 -9.94
N ASP A 256 17.71 -10.66 -9.54
CA ASP A 256 17.37 -10.95 -8.14
C ASP A 256 18.38 -11.95 -7.52
N SER A 257 19.10 -11.48 -6.51
CA SER A 257 20.09 -12.29 -5.78
C SER A 257 19.48 -13.24 -4.74
N MET A 258 18.18 -13.10 -4.43
CA MET A 258 17.48 -13.91 -3.42
C MET A 258 16.89 -15.20 -3.99
N ILE A 259 16.92 -15.38 -5.31
CA ILE A 259 16.41 -16.58 -5.98
C ILE A 259 17.53 -17.50 -6.45
N VAL A 260 17.23 -18.78 -6.60
CA VAL A 260 18.22 -19.83 -6.92
C VAL A 260 18.71 -19.72 -8.36
N LYS A 261 17.83 -19.40 -9.30
CA LYS A 261 18.11 -19.28 -10.72
C LYS A 261 17.45 -18.03 -11.30
N ASN A 262 18.28 -17.11 -11.77
CA ASN A 262 17.81 -15.95 -12.51
C ASN A 262 17.27 -16.34 -13.90
N TYR A 263 16.28 -15.59 -14.39
CA TYR A 263 15.63 -15.83 -15.67
C TYR A 263 14.93 -14.56 -16.18
N ASP A 264 14.71 -14.54 -17.47
CA ASP A 264 13.87 -13.57 -18.17
C ASP A 264 12.63 -14.27 -18.76
N LYS A 265 11.85 -13.54 -19.57
CA LYS A 265 10.61 -14.06 -20.19
C LYS A 265 10.88 -15.20 -21.20
N GLU A 266 12.04 -15.22 -21.86
CA GLU A 266 12.45 -16.27 -22.81
C GLU A 266 12.84 -17.56 -22.07
N LEU A 267 13.40 -17.44 -20.90
CA LEU A 267 13.88 -18.56 -20.07
C LEU A 267 12.95 -18.88 -18.88
N VAL A 268 11.75 -18.32 -18.86
CA VAL A 268 10.82 -18.42 -17.72
C VAL A 268 10.54 -19.87 -17.29
N GLU A 269 10.33 -20.79 -18.23
CA GLU A 269 10.06 -22.19 -17.92
C GLU A 269 11.23 -22.87 -17.20
N LYS A 270 12.44 -22.68 -17.72
CA LYS A 270 13.65 -23.27 -17.11
C LYS A 270 14.01 -22.63 -15.78
N GLY A 271 13.89 -21.32 -15.69
CA GLY A 271 14.18 -20.55 -14.49
C GLY A 271 13.24 -20.91 -13.35
N LYS A 272 11.94 -20.81 -13.61
CA LYS A 272 10.91 -21.16 -12.62
C LYS A 272 10.98 -22.61 -12.17
N ARG A 273 11.27 -23.55 -13.10
CA ARG A 273 11.40 -24.96 -12.76
C ARG A 273 12.50 -25.21 -11.72
N LYS A 274 13.66 -24.56 -11.85
CA LYS A 274 14.76 -24.69 -10.88
C LYS A 274 14.40 -24.07 -9.54
N ASN A 275 13.82 -22.88 -9.53
CA ASN A 275 13.36 -22.23 -8.31
C ASN A 275 12.26 -23.04 -7.60
N LYS A 276 11.35 -23.64 -8.36
CA LYS A 276 10.27 -24.49 -7.82
C LYS A 276 10.80 -25.76 -7.16
N ILE A 277 11.77 -26.44 -7.79
CA ILE A 277 12.38 -27.66 -7.23
C ILE A 277 13.02 -27.35 -5.86
N GLU A 278 13.75 -26.26 -5.76
CA GLU A 278 14.39 -25.84 -4.50
C GLU A 278 13.34 -25.49 -3.44
N LEU A 279 12.38 -24.65 -3.79
CA LEU A 279 11.32 -24.21 -2.89
C LEU A 279 10.47 -25.42 -2.41
N ALA A 280 10.05 -26.29 -3.32
CA ALA A 280 9.29 -27.48 -2.99
C ALA A 280 10.08 -28.43 -2.08
N GLY A 281 11.38 -28.61 -2.36
CA GLY A 281 12.28 -29.41 -1.52
C GLY A 281 12.38 -28.86 -0.10
N GLN A 282 12.54 -27.56 0.06
CA GLN A 282 12.61 -26.88 1.36
C GLN A 282 11.35 -27.12 2.21
N PHE A 283 10.19 -27.17 1.58
CA PHE A 283 8.91 -27.32 2.28
C PHE A 283 8.29 -28.74 2.21
N GLY A 284 9.02 -29.70 1.65
CA GLY A 284 8.57 -31.09 1.57
C GLY A 284 7.36 -31.29 0.66
N LEU A 285 7.28 -30.53 -0.43
CA LEU A 285 6.22 -30.56 -1.43
C LEU A 285 6.70 -31.22 -2.73
N ASP A 286 5.76 -31.73 -3.53
CA ASP A 286 6.06 -32.38 -4.81
C ASP A 286 6.25 -31.32 -5.93
N PRO A 287 7.46 -31.16 -6.51
CA PRO A 287 7.69 -30.15 -7.55
C PRO A 287 6.97 -30.45 -8.88
N GLU A 288 6.41 -31.64 -9.08
CA GLU A 288 5.69 -32.02 -10.31
C GLU A 288 4.25 -31.50 -10.30
N LYS A 289 3.69 -31.15 -9.13
CA LYS A 289 2.35 -30.61 -8.98
C LYS A 289 2.35 -29.09 -9.08
N PRO A 290 1.27 -28.46 -9.55
CA PRO A 290 1.14 -27.02 -9.46
C PRO A 290 1.25 -26.54 -8.00
N LEU A 291 2.05 -25.52 -7.77
CA LEU A 291 2.25 -24.90 -6.46
C LEU A 291 1.48 -23.58 -6.40
N ILE A 292 0.51 -23.53 -5.50
CA ILE A 292 -0.34 -22.36 -5.24
C ILE A 292 0.11 -21.75 -3.92
N SER A 293 0.52 -20.49 -3.93
CA SER A 293 1.04 -19.81 -2.74
C SER A 293 0.19 -18.62 -2.34
N PHE A 294 0.21 -18.31 -1.05
CA PHE A 294 -0.32 -17.07 -0.48
C PHE A 294 0.83 -16.35 0.25
N VAL A 295 0.96 -15.05 0.03
CA VAL A 295 1.93 -14.19 0.72
C VAL A 295 1.18 -12.97 1.25
N GLY A 296 1.19 -12.75 2.56
CA GLY A 296 0.54 -11.57 3.12
C GLY A 296 0.19 -11.66 4.60
N ARG A 297 -0.39 -10.56 5.12
CA ARG A 297 -0.89 -10.54 6.49
C ARG A 297 -2.05 -11.52 6.67
N LEU A 298 -2.05 -12.28 7.75
CA LEU A 298 -3.11 -13.22 8.10
C LEU A 298 -4.24 -12.49 8.85
N VAL A 299 -5.00 -11.66 8.10
CA VAL A 299 -6.07 -10.81 8.63
C VAL A 299 -7.33 -10.89 7.78
N GLY A 300 -8.47 -10.45 8.33
CA GLY A 300 -9.78 -10.50 7.68
C GLY A 300 -9.85 -9.77 6.35
N GLU A 301 -9.18 -8.61 6.20
CA GLU A 301 -9.10 -7.86 4.93
C GLU A 301 -8.54 -8.70 3.78
N LYS A 302 -7.57 -9.56 4.08
CA LYS A 302 -6.95 -10.48 3.10
C LYS A 302 -7.73 -11.78 2.91
N ALA A 303 -8.87 -11.93 3.60
CA ALA A 303 -9.65 -13.17 3.66
C ALA A 303 -8.82 -14.40 4.08
N ALA A 304 -7.79 -14.17 4.90
CA ALA A 304 -6.90 -15.22 5.34
C ALA A 304 -7.59 -16.26 6.24
N ASP A 305 -8.68 -15.88 6.89
CA ASP A 305 -9.57 -16.76 7.65
C ASP A 305 -10.20 -17.88 6.80
N LEU A 306 -10.31 -17.68 5.48
CA LEU A 306 -10.82 -18.68 4.55
C LEU A 306 -9.76 -19.71 4.12
N LEU A 307 -8.46 -19.40 4.25
CA LEU A 307 -7.38 -20.25 3.74
C LEU A 307 -7.38 -21.67 4.28
N PRO A 308 -7.56 -21.92 5.60
CA PRO A 308 -7.56 -23.28 6.12
C PRO A 308 -8.63 -24.16 5.47
N ASP A 309 -9.83 -23.67 5.39
CA ASP A 309 -10.97 -24.44 4.85
C ASP A 309 -10.88 -24.55 3.31
N ALA A 310 -10.49 -23.48 2.62
CA ALA A 310 -10.33 -23.50 1.16
C ALA A 310 -9.19 -24.42 0.71
N ILE A 311 -8.06 -24.43 1.41
CA ILE A 311 -6.93 -25.33 1.13
C ILE A 311 -7.34 -26.78 1.41
N SER A 312 -7.94 -27.05 2.57
CA SER A 312 -8.40 -28.39 2.93
C SER A 312 -9.40 -28.93 1.92
N GLN A 313 -10.43 -28.14 1.59
CA GLN A 313 -11.44 -28.54 0.60
C GLN A 313 -10.81 -28.74 -0.78
N SER A 314 -9.88 -27.89 -1.20
CA SER A 314 -9.18 -28.04 -2.49
C SER A 314 -8.36 -29.33 -2.56
N ILE A 315 -7.65 -29.69 -1.50
CA ILE A 315 -6.88 -30.94 -1.44
C ILE A 315 -7.80 -32.15 -1.58
N TYR A 316 -8.92 -32.17 -0.87
CA TYR A 316 -9.89 -33.29 -0.96
C TYR A 316 -10.61 -33.33 -2.30
N GLN A 317 -11.19 -32.22 -2.74
CA GLN A 317 -12.00 -32.17 -3.96
C GLN A 317 -11.19 -32.44 -5.23
N HIS A 318 -9.93 -32.00 -5.26
CA HIS A 318 -9.03 -32.18 -6.40
C HIS A 318 -8.00 -33.31 -6.18
N HIS A 319 -8.27 -34.23 -5.23
CA HIS A 319 -7.48 -35.45 -5.00
C HIS A 319 -5.98 -35.20 -4.83
N GLY A 320 -5.59 -34.09 -4.21
CA GLY A 320 -4.20 -33.73 -3.99
C GLY A 320 -3.40 -33.40 -5.26
N HIS A 321 -4.05 -32.94 -6.32
CA HIS A 321 -3.38 -32.58 -7.58
C HIS A 321 -2.72 -31.21 -7.56
N ALA A 322 -2.74 -30.51 -6.44
CA ALA A 322 -2.03 -29.24 -6.24
C ALA A 322 -1.37 -29.20 -4.86
N ASN A 323 -0.31 -28.43 -4.74
CA ASN A 323 0.36 -28.11 -3.49
C ASN A 323 0.05 -26.67 -3.08
N PHE A 324 0.14 -26.42 -1.76
CA PHE A 324 -0.13 -25.10 -1.18
C PHE A 324 1.00 -24.68 -0.23
N LEU A 325 1.39 -23.39 -0.31
CA LEU A 325 2.37 -22.77 0.56
C LEU A 325 1.86 -21.41 1.04
N VAL A 326 1.84 -21.18 2.34
CA VAL A 326 1.43 -19.92 2.96
C VAL A 326 2.61 -19.26 3.67
N LEU A 327 2.89 -18.00 3.33
CA LEU A 327 3.82 -17.13 4.03
C LEU A 327 3.06 -15.95 4.62
N GLY A 328 3.07 -15.80 5.93
CA GLY A 328 2.43 -14.65 6.58
C GLY A 328 2.37 -14.74 8.09
N SER A 329 1.88 -13.66 8.68
CA SER A 329 1.61 -13.56 10.13
C SER A 329 0.41 -12.63 10.37
N GLY A 330 -0.24 -12.76 11.52
CA GLY A 330 -1.36 -11.89 11.88
C GLY A 330 -2.20 -12.42 13.04
N ASP A 331 -3.37 -12.98 12.77
CA ASP A 331 -4.24 -13.54 13.79
C ASP A 331 -3.62 -14.81 14.40
N PRO A 332 -3.35 -14.85 15.72
CA PRO A 332 -2.69 -15.99 16.37
C PRO A 332 -3.48 -17.31 16.23
N ALA A 333 -4.80 -17.28 16.27
CA ALA A 333 -5.62 -18.48 16.14
C ALA A 333 -5.52 -19.05 14.71
N LEU A 334 -5.40 -18.17 13.71
CA LEU A 334 -5.21 -18.58 12.33
C LEU A 334 -3.80 -19.11 12.09
N GLU A 335 -2.78 -18.49 12.68
CA GLU A 335 -1.40 -18.98 12.65
C GLU A 335 -1.30 -20.40 13.21
N ASP A 336 -1.89 -20.67 14.39
CA ASP A 336 -1.94 -21.98 15.02
C ASP A 336 -2.67 -23.01 14.13
N LYS A 337 -3.80 -22.63 13.53
CA LYS A 337 -4.56 -23.52 12.64
C LYS A 337 -3.75 -23.91 11.41
N LEU A 338 -3.06 -22.96 10.77
CA LEU A 338 -2.19 -23.22 9.62
C LEU A 338 -0.99 -24.09 10.02
N ASP A 339 -0.43 -23.90 11.21
CA ASP A 339 0.68 -24.71 11.69
C ASP A 339 0.26 -26.18 11.92
N GLN A 340 -0.91 -26.40 12.50
CA GLN A 340 -1.48 -27.75 12.68
C GLN A 340 -1.75 -28.46 11.34
N MET A 341 -2.19 -27.73 10.32
CA MET A 341 -2.47 -28.27 8.99
C MET A 341 -1.25 -28.89 8.31
N LYS A 342 -0.02 -28.47 8.64
CA LYS A 342 1.23 -29.06 8.10
C LYS A 342 1.31 -30.56 8.39
N HIS A 343 0.86 -30.99 9.56
CA HIS A 343 0.86 -32.39 9.96
C HIS A 343 -0.26 -33.18 9.26
N GLN A 344 -1.46 -32.57 9.17
CA GLN A 344 -2.63 -33.20 8.55
C GLN A 344 -2.45 -33.39 7.04
N PHE A 345 -1.85 -32.39 6.36
CA PHE A 345 -1.70 -32.37 4.91
C PHE A 345 -0.23 -32.45 4.47
N LYS A 346 0.57 -33.25 5.19
CA LYS A 346 1.99 -33.46 4.86
C LYS A 346 2.18 -33.88 3.41
N GLY A 347 3.04 -33.18 2.69
CA GLY A 347 3.30 -33.40 1.26
C GLY A 347 2.38 -32.64 0.30
N TYR A 348 1.33 -31.98 0.81
CA TYR A 348 0.40 -31.16 0.03
C TYR A 348 0.34 -29.72 0.48
N PHE A 349 0.64 -29.44 1.75
CA PHE A 349 0.58 -28.14 2.36
C PHE A 349 1.78 -27.90 3.29
N ASN A 350 2.28 -26.67 3.27
CA ASN A 350 3.20 -26.17 4.28
C ASN A 350 2.99 -24.65 4.49
N SER A 351 3.50 -24.12 5.59
CA SER A 351 3.46 -22.70 5.89
C SER A 351 4.74 -22.22 6.59
N TYR A 352 5.05 -20.97 6.38
CA TYR A 352 6.02 -20.21 7.17
C TYR A 352 5.27 -19.07 7.88
N ILE A 353 5.15 -19.18 9.20
CA ILE A 353 4.52 -18.15 10.02
C ILE A 353 5.57 -17.10 10.37
N GLY A 354 5.38 -15.89 9.87
CA GLY A 354 6.29 -14.77 10.04
C GLY A 354 6.45 -13.91 8.80
N TYR A 355 7.42 -13.00 8.84
CA TYR A 355 7.86 -12.19 7.72
C TYR A 355 9.23 -12.67 7.24
N SER A 356 9.38 -12.83 5.95
CA SER A 356 10.67 -13.12 5.32
C SER A 356 10.67 -12.58 3.89
N GLU A 357 11.41 -11.49 3.68
CA GLU A 357 11.57 -10.91 2.34
C GLU A 357 12.28 -11.87 1.37
N PRO A 358 13.42 -12.50 1.74
CA PRO A 358 14.04 -13.47 0.85
C PRO A 358 13.12 -14.64 0.46
N LEU A 359 12.33 -15.16 1.41
CA LEU A 359 11.38 -16.23 1.12
C LEU A 359 10.25 -15.75 0.19
N SER A 360 9.80 -14.50 0.30
CA SER A 360 8.80 -13.96 -0.61
C SER A 360 9.29 -13.93 -2.06
N HIS A 361 10.54 -13.51 -2.30
CA HIS A 361 11.19 -13.57 -3.61
C HIS A 361 11.26 -15.01 -4.15
N GLN A 362 11.65 -15.96 -3.32
CA GLN A 362 11.71 -17.39 -3.67
C GLN A 362 10.30 -17.94 -4.01
N ILE A 363 9.27 -17.51 -3.29
CA ILE A 363 7.88 -17.90 -3.57
C ILE A 363 7.42 -17.34 -4.91
N TYR A 364 7.65 -16.05 -5.21
CA TYR A 364 7.30 -15.52 -6.52
C TYR A 364 8.05 -16.20 -7.66
N ALA A 365 9.32 -16.56 -7.46
CA ALA A 365 10.10 -17.27 -8.47
C ALA A 365 9.73 -18.75 -8.62
N GLY A 366 9.36 -19.43 -7.53
CA GLY A 366 9.15 -20.88 -7.50
C GLY A 366 7.68 -21.31 -7.60
N SER A 367 6.73 -20.46 -7.30
CA SER A 367 5.29 -20.80 -7.39
C SER A 367 4.78 -20.75 -8.82
N ASP A 368 3.75 -21.55 -9.09
CA ASP A 368 3.01 -21.51 -10.36
C ASP A 368 1.87 -20.49 -10.30
N PHE A 369 1.22 -20.39 -9.13
CA PHE A 369 0.07 -19.51 -8.89
C PHE A 369 0.20 -18.77 -7.57
N LEU A 370 -0.33 -17.54 -7.54
CA LEU A 370 -0.42 -16.74 -6.32
C LEU A 370 -1.89 -16.45 -6.00
N LEU A 371 -2.36 -16.87 -4.85
CA LEU A 371 -3.74 -16.68 -4.40
C LEU A 371 -3.88 -15.36 -3.60
N MET A 372 -4.81 -14.51 -4.02
CA MET A 372 -5.16 -13.25 -3.35
C MET A 372 -6.70 -13.13 -3.24
N PRO A 373 -7.32 -13.73 -2.21
CA PRO A 373 -8.78 -13.76 -2.06
C PRO A 373 -9.34 -12.53 -1.34
N SER A 374 -8.62 -11.44 -1.30
CA SER A 374 -8.85 -10.26 -0.48
C SER A 374 -10.29 -9.75 -0.48
N ARG A 375 -10.81 -9.39 0.71
CA ARG A 375 -12.08 -8.67 0.84
C ARG A 375 -11.95 -7.21 0.45
N VAL A 376 -10.80 -6.62 0.76
CA VAL A 376 -10.44 -5.24 0.40
C VAL A 376 -9.01 -5.25 -0.13
N GLU A 377 -8.78 -4.73 -1.33
CA GLU A 377 -7.46 -4.58 -1.94
C GLU A 377 -7.43 -3.32 -2.81
N PRO A 378 -7.18 -2.14 -2.21
CA PRO A 378 -7.20 -0.87 -2.93
C PRO A 378 -6.29 -0.85 -4.17
N CYS A 379 -5.09 -1.36 -4.06
CA CYS A 379 -4.17 -1.58 -5.17
C CYS A 379 -3.68 -3.02 -5.22
N GLY A 380 -3.02 -3.47 -4.17
CA GLY A 380 -2.23 -4.69 -4.17
C GLY A 380 -0.90 -4.52 -4.89
N LEU A 381 0.13 -5.13 -4.34
CA LEU A 381 1.47 -5.16 -4.96
C LEU A 381 1.85 -6.59 -5.33
N ASN A 382 1.41 -7.57 -4.54
CA ASN A 382 1.82 -8.96 -4.70
C ASN A 382 1.45 -9.54 -6.06
N GLN A 383 0.29 -9.18 -6.63
CA GLN A 383 -0.06 -9.60 -7.99
C GLN A 383 0.90 -9.02 -9.03
N MET A 384 1.37 -7.80 -8.84
CA MET A 384 2.33 -7.19 -9.77
C MET A 384 3.72 -7.85 -9.66
N TYR A 385 4.15 -8.22 -8.44
CA TYR A 385 5.34 -9.04 -8.25
C TYR A 385 5.17 -10.42 -8.92
N ALA A 386 4.03 -11.06 -8.72
CA ALA A 386 3.72 -12.34 -9.37
C ALA A 386 3.79 -12.24 -10.90
N LEU A 387 3.18 -11.22 -11.50
CA LEU A 387 3.26 -10.95 -12.94
C LEU A 387 4.71 -10.81 -13.41
N ARG A 388 5.50 -10.02 -12.69
CA ARG A 388 6.91 -9.79 -13.02
C ARG A 388 7.76 -11.07 -12.99
N TYR A 389 7.41 -12.02 -12.10
CA TYR A 389 8.09 -13.31 -11.95
C TYR A 389 7.45 -14.46 -12.77
N GLY A 390 6.44 -14.20 -13.59
CA GLY A 390 5.74 -15.20 -14.38
C GLY A 390 4.93 -16.20 -13.52
N THR A 391 4.46 -15.77 -12.36
CA THR A 391 3.56 -16.52 -11.46
C THR A 391 2.14 -16.05 -11.70
N VAL A 392 1.25 -16.96 -12.08
CA VAL A 392 -0.12 -16.63 -12.47
C VAL A 392 -0.92 -16.17 -11.24
N PRO A 393 -1.41 -14.92 -11.21
CA PRO A 393 -2.24 -14.47 -10.09
C PRO A 393 -3.63 -15.07 -10.16
N MET A 394 -4.12 -15.56 -9.00
CA MET A 394 -5.48 -16.02 -8.75
C MET A 394 -6.11 -15.03 -7.77
N VAL A 395 -6.92 -14.11 -8.26
CA VAL A 395 -7.30 -12.94 -7.49
C VAL A 395 -8.82 -12.74 -7.45
N ARG A 396 -9.29 -12.14 -6.37
CA ARG A 396 -10.65 -11.63 -6.35
C ARG A 396 -10.80 -10.43 -7.29
N ASN A 397 -11.96 -10.32 -7.95
CA ASN A 397 -12.26 -9.30 -8.95
C ASN A 397 -12.63 -7.96 -8.29
N ILE A 398 -11.69 -7.34 -7.57
CA ILE A 398 -11.88 -6.07 -6.85
C ILE A 398 -10.65 -5.15 -6.96
N GLY A 399 -10.87 -3.86 -6.73
CA GLY A 399 -9.85 -2.83 -6.57
C GLY A 399 -8.73 -2.91 -7.59
N GLY A 400 -7.50 -2.77 -7.13
CA GLY A 400 -6.32 -2.87 -7.99
C GLY A 400 -6.08 -4.26 -8.56
N LEU A 401 -6.62 -5.32 -7.97
CA LEU A 401 -6.56 -6.67 -8.52
C LEU A 401 -7.34 -6.75 -9.84
N LYS A 402 -8.53 -6.14 -9.89
CA LYS A 402 -9.33 -6.04 -11.10
C LYS A 402 -8.63 -5.23 -12.20
N ASP A 403 -7.92 -4.17 -11.81
CA ASP A 403 -7.24 -3.28 -12.77
C ASP A 403 -5.95 -3.90 -13.35
N THR A 404 -5.33 -4.83 -12.64
CA THR A 404 -4.01 -5.39 -13.00
C THR A 404 -4.04 -6.81 -13.53
N VAL A 405 -5.14 -7.55 -13.33
CA VAL A 405 -5.24 -8.97 -13.73
C VAL A 405 -6.45 -9.18 -14.63
N THR A 406 -6.22 -9.66 -15.84
CA THR A 406 -7.27 -10.06 -16.80
C THR A 406 -7.51 -11.56 -16.70
N ASP A 407 -8.77 -11.98 -16.58
CA ASP A 407 -9.12 -13.41 -16.46
C ASP A 407 -8.73 -14.19 -17.73
N MET A 408 -8.21 -15.39 -17.57
CA MET A 408 -7.82 -16.27 -18.69
C MET A 408 -8.98 -16.67 -19.60
N GLY A 409 -10.22 -16.43 -19.19
CA GLY A 409 -11.42 -16.60 -20.03
C GLY A 409 -11.69 -15.41 -20.94
N ASP A 410 -11.04 -14.27 -20.72
CA ASP A 410 -11.17 -13.08 -21.51
C ASP A 410 -10.07 -13.00 -22.59
N TRP A 411 -10.23 -12.07 -23.54
CA TRP A 411 -9.25 -11.87 -24.61
C TRP A 411 -7.87 -11.50 -24.04
N GLN A 412 -6.86 -12.27 -24.39
CA GLN A 412 -5.48 -12.13 -23.89
C GLN A 412 -5.36 -12.18 -22.35
N GLY A 413 -6.26 -12.87 -21.69
CA GLY A 413 -6.22 -13.05 -20.24
C GLY A 413 -5.02 -13.88 -19.79
N PHE A 414 -4.47 -13.51 -18.63
CA PHE A 414 -3.23 -14.08 -18.10
C PHE A 414 -3.31 -14.40 -16.60
N GLY A 415 -4.49 -14.34 -16.01
CA GLY A 415 -4.73 -14.64 -14.60
C GLY A 415 -6.02 -15.41 -14.39
N ILE A 416 -6.34 -15.68 -13.15
CA ILE A 416 -7.61 -16.30 -12.75
C ILE A 416 -8.33 -15.32 -11.81
N ARG A 417 -9.55 -14.87 -12.20
CA ARG A 417 -10.38 -14.01 -11.36
C ARG A 417 -11.58 -14.78 -10.83
N PHE A 418 -12.01 -14.42 -9.63
CA PHE A 418 -13.24 -14.89 -8.99
C PHE A 418 -13.92 -13.73 -8.23
N ASP A 419 -15.24 -13.85 -8.00
CA ASP A 419 -16.02 -12.71 -7.53
C ASP A 419 -16.22 -12.69 -6.01
N GLN A 420 -16.40 -13.86 -5.39
CA GLN A 420 -16.70 -13.92 -3.97
C GLN A 420 -15.50 -14.36 -3.12
N PRO A 421 -15.26 -13.71 -1.96
CA PRO A 421 -14.28 -14.18 -0.99
C PRO A 421 -14.87 -15.37 -0.23
N SER A 422 -14.95 -16.51 -0.89
CA SER A 422 -15.58 -17.72 -0.37
C SER A 422 -14.72 -18.95 -0.60
N VAL A 423 -14.88 -19.95 0.27
CA VAL A 423 -14.22 -21.25 0.13
C VAL A 423 -14.55 -21.88 -1.22
N TRP A 424 -15.79 -21.75 -1.67
CA TRP A 424 -16.25 -22.33 -2.94
C TRP A 424 -15.54 -21.68 -4.15
N ASP A 425 -15.51 -20.34 -4.23
CA ASP A 425 -14.86 -19.63 -5.34
C ASP A 425 -13.36 -19.94 -5.40
N ILE A 426 -12.69 -19.99 -4.24
CA ILE A 426 -11.27 -20.32 -4.17
C ILE A 426 -11.06 -21.76 -4.66
N THR A 427 -11.84 -22.74 -4.16
CA THR A 427 -11.72 -24.14 -4.55
C THR A 427 -12.00 -24.36 -6.03
N TYR A 428 -13.01 -23.67 -6.58
CA TYR A 428 -13.30 -23.70 -8.02
C TYR A 428 -12.12 -23.12 -8.84
N SER A 429 -11.53 -22.01 -8.39
CA SER A 429 -10.37 -21.39 -9.04
C SER A 429 -9.12 -22.30 -8.99
N VAL A 430 -8.94 -23.04 -7.91
CA VAL A 430 -7.89 -24.09 -7.81
C VAL A 430 -8.10 -25.15 -8.90
N GLY A 431 -9.32 -25.57 -9.15
CA GLY A 431 -9.64 -26.51 -10.24
C GLY A 431 -9.26 -25.94 -11.62
N ARG A 432 -9.53 -24.65 -11.86
CA ARG A 432 -9.11 -23.94 -13.09
C ARG A 432 -7.57 -23.88 -13.23
N ALA A 433 -6.87 -23.66 -12.13
CA ALA A 433 -5.40 -23.63 -12.10
C ALA A 433 -4.80 -25.01 -12.41
N ILE A 434 -5.36 -26.08 -11.85
CA ILE A 434 -4.95 -27.47 -12.12
C ILE A 434 -5.19 -27.82 -13.60
N ASP A 435 -6.35 -27.46 -14.15
CA ASP A 435 -6.67 -27.68 -15.57
C ASP A 435 -5.71 -26.91 -16.48
N LEU A 436 -5.44 -25.65 -16.20
CA LEU A 436 -4.47 -24.84 -16.95
C LEU A 436 -3.07 -25.49 -16.96
N TYR A 437 -2.60 -25.89 -15.78
CA TYR A 437 -1.25 -26.45 -15.61
C TYR A 437 -1.10 -27.80 -16.32
N ASN A 438 -2.07 -28.71 -16.17
CA ASN A 438 -1.98 -30.08 -16.68
C ASN A 438 -2.43 -30.25 -18.13
N ASN A 439 -3.46 -29.51 -18.55
CA ASN A 439 -4.16 -29.74 -19.80
C ASN A 439 -3.96 -28.66 -20.86
N LYS A 440 -3.40 -27.50 -20.49
CA LYS A 440 -3.24 -26.35 -21.40
C LYS A 440 -1.80 -25.78 -21.34
N PRO A 441 -0.75 -26.60 -21.54
CA PRO A 441 0.64 -26.17 -21.33
C PRO A 441 1.05 -25.01 -22.25
N ASP A 442 0.60 -24.98 -23.49
CA ASP A 442 0.92 -23.89 -24.44
C ASP A 442 0.32 -22.56 -24.00
N LEU A 443 -0.94 -22.56 -23.53
CA LEU A 443 -1.57 -21.37 -22.97
C LEU A 443 -0.85 -20.92 -21.70
N TYR A 444 -0.50 -21.84 -20.82
CA TYR A 444 0.20 -21.54 -19.58
C TYR A 444 1.59 -20.92 -19.80
N THR A 445 2.35 -21.46 -20.75
CA THR A 445 3.66 -20.91 -21.16
C THR A 445 3.49 -19.50 -21.76
N TRP A 446 2.52 -19.33 -22.65
CA TRP A 446 2.22 -18.00 -23.23
C TRP A 446 1.86 -16.99 -22.15
N MET A 447 0.97 -17.35 -21.20
CA MET A 447 0.56 -16.47 -20.11
C MET A 447 1.76 -16.00 -19.29
N ARG A 448 2.68 -16.91 -18.94
CA ARG A 448 3.92 -16.60 -18.19
C ARG A 448 4.80 -15.59 -18.92
N SER A 449 5.08 -15.83 -20.18
CA SER A 449 5.92 -14.92 -20.97
C SER A 449 5.23 -13.58 -21.21
N HIS A 450 3.92 -13.58 -21.46
CA HIS A 450 3.15 -12.37 -21.70
C HIS A 450 3.09 -11.47 -20.47
N MET A 451 2.74 -12.04 -19.29
CA MET A 451 2.59 -11.23 -18.08
C MET A 451 3.91 -10.57 -17.65
N MET A 452 5.06 -11.17 -17.95
CA MET A 452 6.38 -10.59 -17.66
C MET A 452 6.71 -9.38 -18.54
N THR A 453 5.95 -9.13 -19.63
CA THR A 453 6.11 -7.94 -20.49
C THR A 453 5.28 -6.74 -20.03
N ILE A 454 4.37 -6.93 -19.09
CA ILE A 454 3.49 -5.86 -18.61
C ILE A 454 4.28 -4.94 -17.70
N ASP A 455 4.29 -3.64 -18.01
CA ASP A 455 4.98 -2.63 -17.23
C ASP A 455 4.10 -2.14 -16.08
N HIS A 456 4.50 -2.51 -14.86
CA HIS A 456 3.96 -2.00 -13.61
C HIS A 456 5.02 -1.25 -12.80
N SER A 457 6.06 -0.70 -13.45
CA SER A 457 7.07 0.10 -12.79
C SER A 457 6.50 1.41 -12.23
N TRP A 458 7.19 1.97 -11.23
CA TRP A 458 6.88 3.29 -10.70
C TRP A 458 7.05 4.42 -11.72
N ASP A 459 7.83 4.24 -12.80
CA ASP A 459 8.03 5.26 -13.83
C ASP A 459 6.70 5.72 -14.42
N SER A 460 5.84 4.78 -14.81
CA SER A 460 4.52 5.08 -15.35
C SER A 460 3.61 5.78 -14.34
N SER A 461 3.58 5.29 -13.09
CA SER A 461 2.75 5.86 -12.03
C SER A 461 3.23 7.25 -11.62
N ALA A 462 4.55 7.44 -11.49
CA ALA A 462 5.15 8.73 -11.17
C ALA A 462 4.84 9.78 -12.24
N GLN A 463 4.91 9.41 -13.52
CA GLN A 463 4.56 10.31 -14.62
C GLN A 463 3.09 10.75 -14.57
N GLN A 464 2.17 9.84 -14.24
CA GLN A 464 0.76 10.19 -14.08
C GLN A 464 0.52 11.20 -12.94
N TYR A 465 1.23 11.05 -11.82
CA TYR A 465 1.18 12.04 -10.72
C TYR A 465 1.77 13.38 -11.16
N ILE A 466 2.88 13.39 -11.90
CA ILE A 466 3.47 14.63 -12.42
C ILE A 466 2.49 15.34 -13.38
N ASP A 467 1.80 14.62 -14.24
CA ASP A 467 0.82 15.20 -15.16
C ASP A 467 -0.40 15.73 -14.38
N LEU A 468 -0.85 15.03 -13.33
CA LEU A 468 -1.86 15.53 -12.41
C LEU A 468 -1.43 16.86 -11.77
N TYR A 469 -0.21 16.95 -11.24
CA TYR A 469 0.28 18.18 -10.61
C TYR A 469 0.39 19.34 -11.58
N LYS A 470 0.83 19.09 -12.82
CA LYS A 470 0.86 20.11 -13.88
C LYS A 470 -0.52 20.66 -14.22
N SER A 471 -1.57 19.83 -14.09
CA SER A 471 -2.95 20.25 -14.33
C SER A 471 -3.53 21.19 -13.27
N LEU A 472 -2.82 21.41 -12.15
CA LEU A 472 -3.24 22.27 -11.06
C LEU A 472 -2.78 23.74 -11.21
N LYS A 473 -1.93 24.02 -12.20
CA LYS A 473 -1.34 25.34 -12.47
C LYS A 473 -2.12 26.11 -13.53
#